data_e7c1c9b984b364d0503407e8e1b4573d
#
_entry.id   e7c1c9b984b364d0503407e8e1b4573d
#
_cell.length_a   1.000
_cell.length_b   1.000
_cell.length_c   1.000
_cell.angle_alpha   90.00
_cell.angle_beta   90.00
_cell.angle_gamma   90.00
#
_symmetry.space_group_name_H-M   'P 1'
#
loop_
_entity.id
_entity.type
_entity.pdbx_description
1 polymer ?
#
loop_
_entity_poly.entity_id
_entity_poly.type
_entity_poly.pdbx_seq_one_letter_code
_entity_poly.pdbx_strand_id
1 'polypeptide(L)'
;MERLSLLERPAQVNHDRFAIELKHVSKSYGNSEVYADLHFQLLRGTFVALEGPIGSGKTTLLNMFAGLERPTGGTIFVCGQDITKMDDDTLAGYRAKTIGLVPQVQTLIPELTVYQNVELPLLFAKVSRDDRQRRVDEVLERVGIRGEAGRVAGTLSVGERQMVSFARALVNDPPVLLLDEPTEALDPLMSDVVLGLLRGDNMTAGKTIFVTTHDRRVTVLARRTLRVKKRIP
;
A
#
# COMPACT_ATOMS: atom_id res chain seq x y z
N MET A 1 -23.89 -18.17 -4.86
CA MET A 1 -23.96 -16.74 -4.46
C MET A 1 -23.48 -16.65 -3.01
N GLU A 2 -22.19 -16.75 -2.79
CA GLU A 2 -21.61 -16.48 -1.46
C GLU A 2 -21.11 -15.07 -1.46
N ARG A 3 -21.88 -14.20 -0.82
CA ARG A 3 -21.48 -12.83 -0.48
C ARG A 3 -20.23 -12.90 0.39
N LEU A 4 -19.25 -12.04 0.14
CA LEU A 4 -18.25 -11.64 1.13
C LEU A 4 -18.97 -10.91 2.29
N SER A 5 -19.83 -11.62 3.00
CA SER A 5 -20.49 -11.13 4.20
C SER A 5 -19.68 -11.57 5.41
N LEU A 6 -18.78 -10.70 5.86
CA LEU A 6 -18.19 -10.77 7.18
C LEU A 6 -18.81 -9.65 8.01
N LEU A 7 -20.07 -9.82 8.38
CA LEU A 7 -20.78 -8.87 9.21
C LEU A 7 -21.07 -9.49 10.58
N GLU A 8 -20.36 -9.00 11.58
CA GLU A 8 -20.97 -8.73 12.87
C GLU A 8 -21.59 -7.32 12.79
N ARG A 9 -22.88 -7.18 13.16
CA ARG A 9 -23.62 -5.91 13.16
C ARG A 9 -23.00 -4.92 14.16
N PRO A 10 -22.94 -3.60 13.85
CA PRO A 10 -22.17 -2.64 14.62
C PRO A 10 -22.91 -2.22 15.90
N ALA A 11 -22.31 -2.49 17.05
CA ALA A 11 -22.31 -1.55 18.16
C ALA A 11 -21.53 -0.29 17.70
N GLN A 12 -21.80 0.89 18.24
CA GLN A 12 -21.22 2.20 17.87
C GLN A 12 -19.80 2.05 17.33
N VAL A 13 -19.63 2.34 16.01
CA VAL A 13 -18.41 2.03 15.28
C VAL A 13 -17.32 2.99 15.75
N ASN A 14 -16.45 2.51 16.61
CA ASN A 14 -15.21 3.19 16.91
C ASN A 14 -14.29 3.05 15.68
N HIS A 15 -14.34 4.04 14.78
CA HIS A 15 -13.54 4.09 13.54
C HIS A 15 -12.03 4.01 13.82
N ASP A 16 -11.59 4.32 15.04
CA ASP A 16 -10.18 4.26 15.43
C ASP A 16 -9.63 2.83 15.49
N ARG A 17 -10.51 1.83 15.55
CA ARG A 17 -10.11 0.41 15.56
C ARG A 17 -9.65 -0.09 14.20
N PHE A 18 -10.14 0.53 13.11
CA PHE A 18 -9.86 0.08 11.75
C PHE A 18 -8.80 0.95 11.08
N ALA A 19 -7.88 0.31 10.37
CA ALA A 19 -6.96 0.98 9.47
C ALA A 19 -7.65 1.35 8.16
N ILE A 20 -8.52 0.46 7.64
CA ILE A 20 -9.31 0.68 6.44
C ILE A 20 -10.74 0.17 6.69
N GLU A 21 -11.74 0.97 6.31
CA GLU A 21 -13.15 0.57 6.35
C GLU A 21 -13.86 1.03 5.07
N LEU A 22 -14.58 0.12 4.43
CA LEU A 22 -15.42 0.38 3.27
C LEU A 22 -16.89 0.21 3.65
N LYS A 23 -17.71 1.18 3.25
CA LYS A 23 -19.16 1.16 3.45
C LYS A 23 -19.87 1.35 2.12
N HIS A 24 -20.58 0.32 1.67
CA HIS A 24 -21.36 0.34 0.43
C HIS A 24 -20.56 0.76 -0.79
N VAL A 25 -19.26 0.38 -0.87
CA VAL A 25 -18.37 0.82 -1.93
C VAL A 25 -18.67 0.09 -3.22
N SER A 26 -18.89 0.86 -4.28
CA SER A 26 -19.03 0.38 -5.64
C SER A 26 -17.99 1.01 -6.55
N LYS A 27 -17.53 0.27 -7.57
CA LYS A 27 -16.59 0.74 -8.57
C LYS A 27 -16.91 0.18 -9.93
N SER A 28 -17.09 1.08 -10.90
CA SER A 28 -17.33 0.75 -12.31
C SER A 28 -16.44 1.58 -13.22
N TYR A 29 -16.08 1.02 -14.37
CA TYR A 29 -15.42 1.67 -15.48
C TYR A 29 -16.35 1.59 -16.71
N GLY A 30 -16.99 2.68 -17.04
CA GLY A 30 -18.08 2.66 -18.03
C GLY A 30 -19.16 1.66 -17.62
N ASN A 31 -19.43 0.68 -18.47
CA ASN A 31 -20.44 -0.38 -18.21
C ASN A 31 -19.87 -1.60 -17.47
N SER A 32 -18.59 -1.62 -17.17
CA SER A 32 -17.95 -2.76 -16.46
C SER A 32 -17.92 -2.50 -14.96
N GLU A 33 -18.73 -3.24 -14.22
CA GLU A 33 -18.75 -3.20 -12.76
C GLU A 33 -17.66 -4.09 -12.19
N VAL A 34 -16.71 -3.51 -11.43
CA VAL A 34 -15.62 -4.22 -10.74
C VAL A 34 -16.06 -4.64 -9.34
N TYR A 35 -16.66 -3.72 -8.61
CA TYR A 35 -17.20 -3.95 -7.27
C TYR A 35 -18.61 -3.37 -7.16
N ALA A 36 -19.49 -4.10 -6.47
CA ALA A 36 -20.81 -3.65 -6.11
C ALA A 36 -21.05 -3.88 -4.62
N ASP A 37 -21.48 -2.83 -3.95
CA ASP A 37 -21.88 -2.86 -2.53
C ASP A 37 -20.86 -3.56 -1.62
N LEU A 38 -19.57 -3.24 -1.80
CA LEU A 38 -18.49 -3.85 -1.05
C LEU A 38 -18.44 -3.29 0.36
N HIS A 39 -18.45 -4.21 1.33
CA HIS A 39 -18.18 -3.93 2.74
C HIS A 39 -16.90 -4.63 3.15
N PHE A 40 -15.98 -3.89 3.76
CA PHE A 40 -14.70 -4.44 4.19
C PHE A 40 -14.17 -3.68 5.40
N GLN A 41 -13.53 -4.39 6.32
CA GLN A 41 -12.88 -3.80 7.48
C GLN A 41 -11.54 -4.47 7.71
N LEU A 42 -10.49 -3.67 7.82
CA LEU A 42 -9.12 -4.07 8.14
C LEU A 42 -8.75 -3.50 9.51
N LEU A 43 -8.56 -4.36 10.49
CA LEU A 43 -8.12 -3.95 11.82
C LEU A 43 -6.70 -3.38 11.79
N ARG A 44 -6.42 -2.37 12.63
CA ARG A 44 -5.06 -1.85 12.81
C ARG A 44 -4.11 -2.96 13.26
N GLY A 45 -2.86 -2.87 12.82
CA GLY A 45 -1.81 -3.82 13.16
C GLY A 45 -1.96 -5.21 12.55
N THR A 46 -2.90 -5.41 11.61
CA THR A 46 -3.05 -6.71 10.94
C THR A 46 -2.29 -6.77 9.63
N PHE A 47 -1.79 -7.95 9.28
CA PHE A 47 -1.24 -8.27 7.98
C PHE A 47 -2.23 -9.12 7.20
N VAL A 48 -2.75 -8.60 6.08
CA VAL A 48 -3.72 -9.29 5.21
C VAL A 48 -3.17 -9.41 3.79
N ALA A 49 -3.21 -10.60 3.23
CA ALA A 49 -2.92 -10.88 1.83
C ALA A 49 -4.22 -11.05 1.03
N LEU A 50 -4.24 -10.52 -0.20
CA LEU A 50 -5.31 -10.69 -1.16
C LEU A 50 -4.81 -11.46 -2.38
N GLU A 51 -5.35 -12.65 -2.59
CA GLU A 51 -5.11 -13.48 -3.77
C GLU A 51 -6.27 -13.37 -4.77
N GLY A 52 -5.98 -13.55 -6.03
CA GLY A 52 -7.01 -13.62 -7.08
C GLY A 52 -6.42 -13.54 -8.48
N PRO A 53 -7.14 -14.00 -9.50
CA PRO A 53 -6.65 -14.00 -10.88
C PRO A 53 -6.38 -12.59 -11.41
N ILE A 54 -5.63 -12.50 -12.50
CA ILE A 54 -5.40 -11.25 -13.23
C ILE A 54 -6.77 -10.68 -13.67
N GLY A 55 -6.94 -9.37 -13.49
CA GLY A 55 -8.19 -8.67 -13.83
C GLY A 55 -9.33 -8.88 -12.82
N SER A 56 -9.07 -9.42 -11.62
CA SER A 56 -10.09 -9.55 -10.55
C SER A 56 -10.32 -8.28 -9.73
N GLY A 57 -9.63 -7.17 -10.05
CA GLY A 57 -9.81 -5.87 -9.38
C GLY A 57 -8.87 -5.62 -8.20
N LYS A 58 -7.88 -6.47 -7.91
CA LYS A 58 -6.96 -6.31 -6.76
C LYS A 58 -6.29 -4.93 -6.73
N THR A 59 -5.68 -4.53 -7.84
CA THR A 59 -5.04 -3.21 -8.00
C THR A 59 -6.05 -2.07 -7.85
N THR A 60 -7.27 -2.20 -8.40
CA THR A 60 -8.35 -1.23 -8.22
C THR A 60 -8.70 -1.04 -6.75
N LEU A 61 -8.82 -2.14 -6.00
CA LEU A 61 -9.12 -2.09 -4.57
C LEU A 61 -8.00 -1.39 -3.80
N LEU A 62 -6.76 -1.75 -4.09
CA LEU A 62 -5.58 -1.16 -3.47
C LEU A 62 -5.47 0.33 -3.79
N ASN A 63 -5.73 0.75 -5.04
CA ASN A 63 -5.75 2.14 -5.46
C ASN A 63 -6.86 2.95 -4.76
N MET A 64 -8.03 2.33 -4.56
CA MET A 64 -9.10 2.96 -3.78
C MET A 64 -8.70 3.16 -2.31
N PHE A 65 -8.03 2.18 -1.69
CA PHE A 65 -7.49 2.32 -0.32
C PHE A 65 -6.43 3.41 -0.23
N ALA A 66 -5.60 3.54 -1.27
CA ALA A 66 -4.59 4.60 -1.36
C ALA A 66 -5.17 5.98 -1.69
N GLY A 67 -6.46 6.09 -2.02
CA GLY A 67 -7.06 7.32 -2.51
C GLY A 67 -6.48 7.80 -3.84
N LEU A 68 -5.91 6.89 -4.63
CA LEU A 68 -5.47 7.16 -6.01
C LEU A 68 -6.64 7.02 -6.99
N GLU A 69 -7.67 6.31 -6.58
CA GLU A 69 -8.85 6.07 -7.37
C GLU A 69 -10.10 6.26 -6.50
N ARG A 70 -11.06 7.04 -7.00
CA ARG A 70 -12.32 7.28 -6.29
C ARG A 70 -13.31 6.15 -6.58
N PRO A 71 -14.08 5.71 -5.58
CA PRO A 71 -15.20 4.81 -5.82
C PRO A 71 -16.29 5.52 -6.64
N THR A 72 -17.13 4.76 -7.35
CA THR A 72 -18.34 5.31 -8.00
C THR A 72 -19.50 5.51 -7.03
N GLY A 73 -19.45 4.89 -5.86
CA GLY A 73 -20.41 5.04 -4.77
C GLY A 73 -19.86 4.51 -3.46
N GLY A 74 -20.49 4.90 -2.36
CA GLY A 74 -20.09 4.48 -1.01
C GLY A 74 -18.98 5.35 -0.40
N THR A 75 -18.44 4.90 0.72
CA THR A 75 -17.48 5.67 1.52
C THR A 75 -16.30 4.80 1.94
N ILE A 76 -15.09 5.39 1.88
CA ILE A 76 -13.84 4.75 2.30
C ILE A 76 -13.23 5.56 3.45
N PHE A 77 -13.01 4.89 4.57
CA PHE A 77 -12.28 5.45 5.69
C PHE A 77 -10.88 4.82 5.77
N VAL A 78 -9.88 5.65 5.95
CA VAL A 78 -8.51 5.23 6.24
C VAL A 78 -8.10 5.86 7.56
N CYS A 79 -7.67 5.05 8.52
CA CYS A 79 -7.33 5.48 9.87
C CYS A 79 -8.37 6.41 10.52
N GLY A 80 -9.67 6.13 10.26
CA GLY A 80 -10.80 6.87 10.79
C GLY A 80 -11.21 8.12 10.01
N GLN A 81 -10.45 8.52 8.98
CA GLN A 81 -10.77 9.68 8.13
C GLN A 81 -11.48 9.25 6.84
N ASP A 82 -12.57 9.92 6.50
CA ASP A 82 -13.31 9.72 5.25
C ASP A 82 -12.52 10.34 4.09
N ILE A 83 -11.79 9.50 3.35
CA ILE A 83 -10.96 9.94 2.23
C ILE A 83 -11.78 10.23 0.95
N THR A 84 -13.04 9.82 0.88
CA THR A 84 -13.90 10.07 -0.29
C THR A 84 -14.35 11.52 -0.38
N LYS A 85 -14.36 12.24 0.74
CA LYS A 85 -14.77 13.66 0.84
C LYS A 85 -13.62 14.65 0.75
N MET A 86 -12.37 14.17 0.79
CA MET A 86 -11.19 15.02 0.69
C MET A 86 -11.03 15.54 -0.74
N ASP A 87 -10.66 16.80 -0.91
CA ASP A 87 -10.13 17.31 -2.16
C ASP A 87 -8.74 16.69 -2.45
N ASP A 88 -8.23 16.86 -3.66
CA ASP A 88 -7.03 16.18 -4.11
C ASP A 88 -5.77 16.63 -3.33
N ASP A 89 -5.67 17.89 -2.95
CA ASP A 89 -4.53 18.43 -2.19
C ASP A 89 -4.52 17.89 -0.75
N THR A 90 -5.69 17.94 -0.09
CA THR A 90 -5.87 17.38 1.25
C THR A 90 -5.58 15.88 1.25
N LEU A 91 -6.11 15.15 0.25
CA LEU A 91 -5.91 13.71 0.10
C LEU A 91 -4.44 13.36 -0.15
N ALA A 92 -3.73 14.14 -0.99
CA ALA A 92 -2.30 13.93 -1.23
C ALA A 92 -1.48 14.13 0.04
N GLY A 93 -1.76 15.19 0.80
CA GLY A 93 -1.10 15.44 2.10
C GLY A 93 -1.41 14.38 3.15
N TYR A 94 -2.65 13.89 3.19
CA TYR A 94 -3.08 12.80 4.08
C TYR A 94 -2.39 11.47 3.71
N ARG A 95 -2.41 11.11 2.42
CA ARG A 95 -1.76 9.92 1.90
C ARG A 95 -0.26 9.90 2.24
N ALA A 96 0.44 11.01 2.00
CA ALA A 96 1.88 11.11 2.26
C ALA A 96 2.27 10.77 3.70
N LYS A 97 1.38 11.03 4.67
CA LYS A 97 1.62 10.77 6.11
C LYS A 97 1.11 9.41 6.58
N THR A 98 0.08 8.88 5.92
CA THR A 98 -0.70 7.75 6.45
C THR A 98 -0.46 6.45 5.69
N ILE A 99 -0.08 6.53 4.40
CA ILE A 99 -0.03 5.38 3.52
C ILE A 99 1.34 5.27 2.85
N GLY A 100 2.01 4.15 3.05
CA GLY A 100 3.13 3.72 2.23
C GLY A 100 2.62 2.83 1.10
N LEU A 101 2.79 3.27 -0.14
CA LEU A 101 2.33 2.53 -1.31
C LEU A 101 3.50 1.99 -2.12
N VAL A 102 3.49 0.68 -2.37
CA VAL A 102 4.38 0.01 -3.34
C VAL A 102 3.51 -0.51 -4.48
N PRO A 103 3.45 0.19 -5.62
CA PRO A 103 2.67 -0.26 -6.78
C PRO A 103 3.38 -1.39 -7.53
N GLN A 104 2.63 -2.19 -8.29
CA GLN A 104 3.18 -3.25 -9.15
C GLN A 104 4.14 -2.69 -10.21
N VAL A 105 3.77 -1.57 -10.84
CA VAL A 105 4.66 -0.83 -11.76
C VAL A 105 5.27 0.33 -11.01
N GLN A 106 6.60 0.34 -10.90
CA GLN A 106 7.32 1.36 -10.16
C GLN A 106 7.19 2.74 -10.83
N THR A 107 6.67 3.70 -10.08
CA THR A 107 6.46 5.09 -10.53
C THR A 107 7.56 6.00 -10.02
N LEU A 108 8.82 5.62 -10.21
CA LEU A 108 9.96 6.48 -9.90
C LEU A 108 10.12 7.56 -10.98
N ILE A 109 10.61 8.71 -10.58
CA ILE A 109 11.01 9.77 -11.51
C ILE A 109 12.41 9.40 -12.04
N PRO A 110 12.53 9.03 -13.33
CA PRO A 110 13.74 8.41 -13.84
C PRO A 110 14.94 9.36 -13.86
N GLU A 111 14.72 10.67 -13.93
CA GLU A 111 15.75 11.71 -13.93
C GLU A 111 16.32 12.01 -12.54
N LEU A 112 15.60 11.65 -11.50
CA LEU A 112 16.03 11.86 -10.12
C LEU A 112 16.91 10.70 -9.63
N THR A 113 17.79 11.01 -8.68
CA THR A 113 18.57 9.98 -7.99
C THR A 113 17.69 9.10 -7.10
N VAL A 114 18.21 7.97 -6.65
CA VAL A 114 17.58 7.10 -5.62
C VAL A 114 17.23 7.94 -4.39
N TYR A 115 18.20 8.70 -3.86
CA TYR A 115 18.00 9.59 -2.73
C TYR A 115 16.82 10.54 -2.94
N GLN A 116 16.81 11.25 -4.07
CA GLN A 116 15.77 12.23 -4.39
C GLN A 116 14.37 11.58 -4.53
N ASN A 117 14.27 10.40 -5.17
CA ASN A 117 13.01 9.67 -5.26
C ASN A 117 12.47 9.28 -3.88
N VAL A 118 13.34 8.85 -2.98
CA VAL A 118 12.95 8.46 -1.62
C VAL A 118 12.61 9.68 -0.75
N GLU A 119 13.25 10.82 -0.98
CA GLU A 119 13.00 12.08 -0.26
C GLU A 119 11.64 12.71 -0.59
N LEU A 120 11.06 12.46 -1.77
CA LEU A 120 9.83 13.12 -2.24
C LEU A 120 8.68 13.13 -1.23
N PRO A 121 8.28 12.02 -0.59
CA PRO A 121 7.19 12.03 0.39
C PRO A 121 7.47 12.94 1.59
N LEU A 122 8.72 13.07 2.00
CA LEU A 122 9.13 13.94 3.11
C LEU A 122 9.03 15.43 2.75
N LEU A 123 9.31 15.79 1.48
CA LEU A 123 9.11 17.14 0.96
C LEU A 123 7.64 17.53 0.99
N PHE A 124 6.74 16.67 0.51
CA PHE A 124 5.31 16.90 0.55
C PHE A 124 4.77 16.96 1.99
N ALA A 125 5.37 16.20 2.91
CA ALA A 125 5.03 16.25 4.33
C ALA A 125 5.64 17.48 5.06
N LYS A 126 6.41 18.33 4.37
CA LYS A 126 7.09 19.54 4.89
C LYS A 126 8.04 19.23 6.05
N VAL A 127 8.72 18.10 6.00
CA VAL A 127 9.74 17.69 6.98
C VAL A 127 10.99 18.57 6.82
N SER A 128 11.66 18.91 7.92
CA SER A 128 12.89 19.72 7.92
C SER A 128 14.02 19.05 7.11
N ARG A 129 14.98 19.82 6.58
CA ARG A 129 16.08 19.28 5.76
C ARG A 129 16.88 18.22 6.50
N ASP A 130 17.25 18.49 7.76
CA ASP A 130 18.10 17.60 8.55
C ASP A 130 17.38 16.28 8.87
N ASP A 131 16.09 16.37 9.21
CA ASP A 131 15.26 15.17 9.43
C ASP A 131 15.04 14.38 8.13
N ARG A 132 14.89 15.04 6.98
CA ARG A 132 14.77 14.34 5.69
C ARG A 132 16.02 13.53 5.41
N GLN A 133 17.20 14.18 5.53
CA GLN A 133 18.46 13.49 5.31
C GLN A 133 18.62 12.27 6.20
N ARG A 134 18.39 12.42 7.49
CA ARG A 134 18.45 11.31 8.45
C ARG A 134 17.49 10.16 8.08
N ARG A 135 16.22 10.47 7.81
CA ARG A 135 15.20 9.44 7.47
C ARG A 135 15.50 8.74 6.16
N VAL A 136 15.98 9.46 5.15
CA VAL A 136 16.37 8.84 3.87
C VAL A 136 17.54 7.91 4.07
N ASP A 137 18.60 8.34 4.78
CA ASP A 137 19.74 7.49 5.07
C ASP A 137 19.35 6.22 5.85
N GLU A 138 18.52 6.37 6.89
CA GLU A 138 18.02 5.25 7.69
C GLU A 138 17.20 4.25 6.86
N VAL A 139 16.31 4.73 6.01
CA VAL A 139 15.46 3.82 5.20
C VAL A 139 16.25 3.14 4.09
N LEU A 140 17.21 3.82 3.45
CA LEU A 140 18.08 3.24 2.44
C LEU A 140 18.97 2.13 3.02
N GLU A 141 19.49 2.34 4.23
CA GLU A 141 20.23 1.32 4.97
C GLU A 141 19.33 0.12 5.29
N ARG A 142 18.14 0.39 5.82
CA ARG A 142 17.15 -0.64 6.20
C ARG A 142 16.72 -1.51 5.01
N VAL A 143 16.60 -0.91 3.82
CA VAL A 143 16.23 -1.61 2.58
C VAL A 143 17.46 -2.25 1.90
N GLY A 144 18.68 -1.92 2.35
CA GLY A 144 19.92 -2.49 1.84
C GLY A 144 20.41 -1.88 0.53
N ILE A 145 20.01 -0.64 0.20
CA ILE A 145 20.40 0.06 -1.05
C ILE A 145 21.10 1.40 -0.81
N ARG A 146 21.67 1.61 0.38
CA ARG A 146 22.34 2.87 0.71
C ARG A 146 23.48 3.21 -0.26
N GLY A 147 24.22 2.21 -0.75
CA GLY A 147 25.30 2.41 -1.72
C GLY A 147 24.83 2.99 -3.06
N GLU A 148 23.54 2.87 -3.36
CA GLU A 148 22.91 3.30 -4.61
C GLU A 148 22.35 4.74 -4.55
N ALA A 149 22.42 5.42 -3.40
CA ALA A 149 21.74 6.69 -3.13
C ALA A 149 21.99 7.77 -4.21
N GLY A 150 23.18 7.85 -4.78
CA GLY A 150 23.57 8.82 -5.82
C GLY A 150 23.22 8.38 -7.25
N ARG A 151 22.83 7.13 -7.49
CA ARG A 151 22.50 6.65 -8.84
C ARG A 151 21.18 7.24 -9.33
N VAL A 152 21.11 7.55 -10.61
CA VAL A 152 19.90 8.01 -11.29
C VAL A 152 18.93 6.84 -11.46
N ALA A 153 17.67 7.02 -11.06
CA ALA A 153 16.67 5.93 -11.02
C ALA A 153 16.43 5.27 -12.38
N GLY A 154 16.55 6.02 -13.47
CA GLY A 154 16.45 5.50 -14.85
C GLY A 154 17.51 4.47 -15.23
N THR A 155 18.65 4.40 -14.51
CA THR A 155 19.73 3.44 -14.76
C THR A 155 19.62 2.14 -13.96
N LEU A 156 18.62 2.04 -13.09
CA LEU A 156 18.43 0.90 -12.21
C LEU A 156 17.76 -0.27 -12.93
N SER A 157 18.09 -1.49 -12.52
CA SER A 157 17.33 -2.70 -12.88
C SER A 157 15.90 -2.65 -12.31
N VAL A 158 15.02 -3.53 -12.77
CA VAL A 158 13.64 -3.62 -12.27
C VAL A 158 13.60 -3.93 -10.77
N GLY A 159 14.43 -4.87 -10.31
CA GLY A 159 14.54 -5.22 -8.89
C GLY A 159 15.04 -4.06 -8.04
N GLU A 160 16.11 -3.36 -8.48
CA GLU A 160 16.62 -2.17 -7.77
C GLU A 160 15.56 -1.07 -7.69
N ARG A 161 14.81 -0.80 -8.78
CA ARG A 161 13.69 0.15 -8.75
C ARG A 161 12.61 -0.26 -7.76
N GLN A 162 12.32 -1.56 -7.64
CA GLN A 162 11.38 -2.06 -6.66
C GLN A 162 11.84 -1.76 -5.23
N MET A 163 13.14 -1.99 -4.93
CA MET A 163 13.71 -1.67 -3.63
C MET A 163 13.65 -0.15 -3.31
N VAL A 164 13.89 0.71 -4.31
CA VAL A 164 13.71 2.17 -4.16
C VAL A 164 12.24 2.51 -3.88
N SER A 165 11.30 1.84 -4.55
CA SER A 165 9.86 2.01 -4.30
C SER A 165 9.48 1.62 -2.86
N PHE A 166 10.06 0.55 -2.32
CA PHE A 166 9.94 0.19 -0.90
C PHE A 166 10.49 1.27 0.03
N ALA A 167 11.71 1.74 -0.20
CA ALA A 167 12.31 2.81 0.59
C ALA A 167 11.42 4.06 0.60
N ARG A 168 10.92 4.48 -0.57
CA ARG A 168 9.99 5.60 -0.71
C ARG A 168 8.68 5.41 0.04
N ALA A 169 8.15 4.18 0.06
CA ALA A 169 6.93 3.86 0.79
C ALA A 169 7.12 3.90 2.32
N LEU A 170 8.30 3.59 2.81
CA LEU A 170 8.61 3.46 4.23
C LEU A 170 9.13 4.75 4.87
N VAL A 171 9.66 5.72 4.09
CA VAL A 171 10.43 6.87 4.58
C VAL A 171 9.68 7.79 5.54
N ASN A 172 8.34 7.89 5.41
CA ASN A 172 7.47 8.66 6.31
C ASN A 172 6.98 7.86 7.52
N ASP A 173 7.42 6.61 7.68
CA ASP A 173 6.98 5.71 8.74
C ASP A 173 5.45 5.57 8.83
N PRO A 174 4.75 5.29 7.71
CA PRO A 174 3.30 5.29 7.66
C PRO A 174 2.69 4.14 8.48
N PRO A 175 1.51 4.33 9.11
CA PRO A 175 0.81 3.28 9.86
C PRO A 175 0.19 2.20 8.95
N VAL A 176 -0.01 2.49 7.66
CA VAL A 176 -0.61 1.57 6.68
C VAL A 176 0.33 1.37 5.51
N LEU A 177 0.61 0.12 5.17
CA LEU A 177 1.38 -0.28 3.98
C LEU A 177 0.44 -0.99 3.01
N LEU A 178 0.40 -0.51 1.78
CA LEU A 178 -0.34 -1.06 0.66
C LEU A 178 0.65 -1.52 -0.41
N LEU A 179 0.62 -2.80 -0.77
CA LEU A 179 1.64 -3.40 -1.61
C LEU A 179 0.96 -4.21 -2.73
N ASP A 180 1.31 -3.91 -3.98
CA ASP A 180 0.80 -4.64 -5.14
C ASP A 180 1.92 -5.51 -5.75
N GLU A 181 1.80 -6.84 -5.61
CA GLU A 181 2.76 -7.86 -6.06
C GLU A 181 4.24 -7.52 -5.70
N PRO A 182 4.54 -7.29 -4.42
CA PRO A 182 5.81 -6.66 -4.00
C PRO A 182 7.07 -7.47 -4.29
N THR A 183 6.95 -8.78 -4.49
CA THR A 183 8.08 -9.70 -4.73
C THR A 183 8.20 -10.19 -6.18
N GLU A 184 7.24 -9.86 -7.07
CA GLU A 184 7.16 -10.42 -8.42
C GLU A 184 8.41 -10.14 -9.27
N ALA A 185 8.97 -8.93 -9.15
CA ALA A 185 10.11 -8.47 -9.93
C ALA A 185 11.48 -8.68 -9.25
N LEU A 186 11.50 -9.37 -8.10
CA LEU A 186 12.69 -9.52 -7.26
C LEU A 186 13.32 -10.91 -7.41
N ASP A 187 14.65 -10.95 -7.38
CA ASP A 187 15.38 -12.19 -7.16
C ASP A 187 15.13 -12.73 -5.73
N PRO A 188 15.54 -13.98 -5.44
CA PRO A 188 15.30 -14.57 -4.13
C PRO A 188 15.90 -13.80 -2.97
N LEU A 189 17.10 -13.22 -3.13
CA LEU A 189 17.80 -12.49 -2.08
C LEU A 189 17.08 -11.19 -1.74
N MET A 190 16.73 -10.40 -2.75
CA MET A 190 15.93 -9.18 -2.57
C MET A 190 14.53 -9.48 -2.00
N SER A 191 13.91 -10.58 -2.46
CA SER A 191 12.64 -11.04 -1.90
C SER A 191 12.73 -11.32 -0.41
N ASP A 192 13.78 -11.97 0.05
CA ASP A 192 13.99 -12.28 1.48
C ASP A 192 14.17 -11.00 2.32
N VAL A 193 14.84 -9.98 1.79
CA VAL A 193 14.92 -8.66 2.42
C VAL A 193 13.52 -8.06 2.59
N VAL A 194 12.70 -8.06 1.52
CA VAL A 194 11.32 -7.54 1.58
C VAL A 194 10.47 -8.31 2.58
N LEU A 195 10.53 -9.65 2.57
CA LEU A 195 9.80 -10.48 3.54
C LEU A 195 10.21 -10.16 4.99
N GLY A 196 11.50 -9.96 5.23
CA GLY A 196 12.04 -9.52 6.52
C GLY A 196 11.50 -8.16 6.95
N LEU A 197 11.45 -7.18 6.02
CA LEU A 197 10.88 -5.86 6.27
C LEU A 197 9.39 -5.94 6.64
N LEU A 198 8.59 -6.66 5.85
CA LEU A 198 7.15 -6.80 6.09
C LEU A 198 6.86 -7.45 7.44
N ARG A 199 7.64 -8.48 7.79
CA ARG A 199 7.52 -9.14 9.09
C ARG A 199 7.87 -8.19 10.23
N GLY A 200 8.98 -7.45 10.13
CA GLY A 200 9.40 -6.47 11.13
C GLY A 200 8.39 -5.34 11.31
N ASP A 201 7.90 -4.77 10.21
CA ASP A 201 6.92 -3.68 10.22
C ASP A 201 5.59 -4.09 10.86
N ASN A 202 5.09 -5.29 10.59
CA ASN A 202 3.85 -5.75 11.21
C ASN A 202 4.05 -6.20 12.66
N MET A 203 4.99 -7.12 12.91
CA MET A 203 5.11 -7.77 14.23
C MET A 203 5.77 -6.87 15.29
N THR A 204 6.71 -6.02 14.90
CA THR A 204 7.50 -5.20 15.83
C THR A 204 6.98 -3.77 15.90
N ALA A 205 6.65 -3.16 14.76
CA ALA A 205 6.17 -1.78 14.69
C ALA A 205 4.64 -1.65 14.70
N GLY A 206 3.90 -2.76 14.66
CA GLY A 206 2.43 -2.77 14.71
C GLY A 206 1.75 -2.15 13.49
N LYS A 207 2.46 -2.04 12.34
CA LYS A 207 1.89 -1.47 11.11
C LYS A 207 0.83 -2.38 10.52
N THR A 208 -0.17 -1.77 9.90
CA THR A 208 -1.17 -2.50 9.13
C THR A 208 -0.66 -2.73 7.72
N ILE A 209 -0.68 -3.97 7.26
CA ILE A 209 -0.22 -4.34 5.92
C ILE A 209 -1.37 -4.97 5.12
N PHE A 210 -1.62 -4.43 3.94
CA PHE A 210 -2.48 -5.04 2.94
C PHE A 210 -1.68 -5.26 1.67
N VAL A 211 -1.57 -6.53 1.25
CA VAL A 211 -0.76 -6.92 0.10
C VAL A 211 -1.58 -7.73 -0.88
N THR A 212 -1.49 -7.41 -2.16
CA THR A 212 -1.93 -8.32 -3.23
C THR A 212 -0.74 -9.18 -3.63
N THR A 213 -0.93 -10.50 -3.77
CA THR A 213 0.19 -11.36 -4.13
C THR A 213 -0.24 -12.73 -4.64
N HIS A 214 0.64 -13.33 -5.45
CA HIS A 214 0.65 -14.74 -5.81
C HIS A 214 1.80 -15.51 -5.13
N ASP A 215 2.68 -14.82 -4.41
CA ASP A 215 3.81 -15.44 -3.70
C ASP A 215 3.34 -16.06 -2.37
N ARG A 216 3.48 -17.38 -2.27
CA ARG A 216 3.11 -18.14 -1.06
C ARG A 216 3.93 -17.73 0.17
N ARG A 217 5.18 -17.25 -0.02
CA ARG A 217 6.01 -16.78 1.11
C ARG A 217 5.39 -15.55 1.78
N VAL A 218 4.80 -14.65 0.99
CA VAL A 218 4.07 -13.48 1.50
C VAL A 218 2.77 -13.90 2.19
N THR A 219 1.99 -14.82 1.60
CA THR A 219 0.74 -15.27 2.20
C THR A 219 0.91 -16.00 3.51
N VAL A 220 2.03 -16.71 3.70
CA VAL A 220 2.38 -17.36 4.99
C VAL A 220 2.66 -16.35 6.10
N LEU A 221 3.18 -15.16 5.78
CA LEU A 221 3.38 -14.08 6.76
C LEU A 221 2.07 -13.40 7.16
N ALA A 222 1.08 -13.43 6.28
CA ALA A 222 -0.20 -12.78 6.51
C ALA A 222 -1.01 -13.53 7.58
N ARG A 223 -1.59 -12.78 8.53
CA ARG A 223 -2.52 -13.33 9.53
C ARG A 223 -3.79 -13.90 8.88
N ARG A 224 -4.16 -13.36 7.73
CA ARG A 224 -5.34 -13.73 6.96
C ARG A 224 -5.09 -13.57 5.47
N THR A 225 -5.49 -14.57 4.68
CA THR A 225 -5.52 -14.49 3.23
C THR A 225 -6.96 -14.43 2.74
N LEU A 226 -7.25 -13.40 1.95
CA LEU A 226 -8.53 -13.21 1.28
C LEU A 226 -8.40 -13.66 -0.18
N ARG A 227 -9.51 -14.10 -0.78
CA ARG A 227 -9.53 -14.51 -2.19
C ARG A 227 -10.62 -13.76 -2.94
N VAL A 228 -10.22 -13.10 -4.03
CA VAL A 228 -11.16 -12.51 -4.99
C VAL A 228 -11.38 -13.51 -6.12
N LYS A 229 -12.65 -13.82 -6.41
CA LYS A 229 -13.04 -14.60 -7.59
C LYS A 229 -13.23 -13.64 -8.76
N LYS A 230 -12.76 -14.02 -9.96
CA LYS A 230 -13.10 -13.27 -11.17
C LYS A 230 -14.60 -13.33 -11.36
N ARG A 231 -15.26 -12.16 -11.51
CA ARG A 231 -16.63 -12.14 -12.02
C ARG A 231 -16.58 -12.66 -13.46
N ILE A 232 -17.27 -13.74 -13.73
CA ILE A 232 -17.58 -14.19 -15.10
C ILE A 232 -18.75 -13.31 -15.52
N PRO A 233 -18.65 -12.61 -16.67
CA PRO A 233 -19.72 -11.76 -17.20
C PRO A 233 -20.99 -12.57 -17.46
#